data_9dff04abd4fa81d47ae6eca9eeaae5ef
#
_entry.id   9dff04abd4fa81d47ae6eca9eeaae5ef
#
_cell.length_a   1.000
_cell.length_b   1.000
_cell.length_c   1.000
_cell.angle_alpha   90.00
_cell.angle_beta   90.00
_cell.angle_gamma   90.00
#
_symmetry.space_group_name_H-M   'P 1'
#
loop_
_entity.id
_entity.type
_entity.pdbx_description
1 polymer ?
#
loop_
_entity_poly.entity_id
_entity_poly.type
_entity_poly.pdbx_seq_one_letter_code
_entity_poly.pdbx_strand_id
1 'polypeptide(L)'
;VEAFGRVRGFDLSGAVRWLARNAARAPQVKGFYEPRSGSIQYVVTDPKTRRCAIIDPVYEFDEKSGATATHQADEILAYVAREGLTVEWILDTHPHADHFSAADYLKRRTGAPTAIGEKVTEVQKLWAGYYNRPDFPTDGSQWDRLFAADEVFQLGEIPVRVMFSPGHTLASVTYVIGDAAFVHDTLFMPDSGTARADFPGGSAPALWRSIQEILALPPETRLFTGHDYRAGGREARWES
;
A
#
# COMPACT_ATOMS: atom_id res chain seq x y z
N VAL A 1 -28.68 12.15 22.19
CA VAL A 1 -27.65 11.87 21.18
C VAL A 1 -26.59 12.95 21.28
N GLU A 2 -25.83 12.94 22.35
CA GLU A 2 -24.63 13.78 22.54
C GLU A 2 -23.70 13.02 23.47
N ALA A 3 -22.75 12.27 22.92
CA ALA A 3 -21.55 11.82 23.64
C ALA A 3 -20.60 11.06 22.70
N PHE A 4 -19.93 11.76 21.79
CA PHE A 4 -18.67 11.28 21.25
C PHE A 4 -17.59 12.30 21.61
N GLY A 5 -16.81 11.94 22.63
CA GLY A 5 -15.73 12.73 23.17
C GLY A 5 -14.70 13.06 22.08
N ARG A 6 -14.24 14.31 22.08
CA ARG A 6 -13.14 14.80 21.26
C ARG A 6 -11.90 13.94 21.48
N VAL A 7 -11.50 13.16 20.49
CA VAL A 7 -10.15 12.62 20.38
C VAL A 7 -9.24 13.82 20.07
N ARG A 8 -8.39 14.19 21.04
CA ARG A 8 -7.44 15.30 20.88
C ARG A 8 -6.39 14.90 19.84
N GLY A 9 -6.30 15.65 18.75
CA GLY A 9 -5.16 15.68 17.86
C GLY A 9 -5.41 15.49 16.38
N PHE A 10 -6.63 15.16 15.91
CA PHE A 10 -6.90 15.00 14.49
C PHE A 10 -7.74 16.16 13.95
N ASP A 11 -7.19 16.96 13.04
CA ASP A 11 -7.96 17.97 12.32
C ASP A 11 -8.73 17.31 11.15
N LEU A 12 -9.83 16.63 11.49
CA LEU A 12 -10.77 16.06 10.53
C LEU A 12 -11.25 17.11 9.50
N SER A 13 -11.29 18.39 9.86
CA SER A 13 -11.73 19.46 8.96
C SER A 13 -10.70 19.75 7.88
N GLY A 14 -9.42 19.54 8.16
CA GLY A 14 -8.32 19.68 7.20
C GLY A 14 -8.32 18.53 6.20
N ALA A 15 -8.46 17.29 6.69
CA ALA A 15 -8.52 16.07 5.86
C ALA A 15 -9.73 16.08 4.92
N VAL A 16 -10.92 16.42 5.42
CA VAL A 16 -12.15 16.54 4.62
C VAL A 16 -12.03 17.65 3.57
N ARG A 17 -11.45 18.80 3.91
CA ARG A 17 -11.22 19.89 2.95
C ARG A 17 -10.19 19.52 1.88
N TRP A 18 -9.14 18.78 2.25
CA TRP A 18 -8.13 18.30 1.32
C TRP A 18 -8.76 17.34 0.28
N LEU A 19 -9.54 16.37 0.75
CA LEU A 19 -10.22 15.38 -0.09
C LEU A 19 -11.29 16.02 -0.98
N ALA A 20 -12.12 16.93 -0.45
CA ALA A 20 -13.12 17.63 -1.24
C ALA A 20 -12.51 18.49 -2.38
N ARG A 21 -11.29 19.00 -2.20
CA ARG A 21 -10.55 19.74 -3.26
C ARG A 21 -9.93 18.80 -4.29
N ASN A 22 -9.69 17.54 -3.96
CA ASN A 22 -8.97 16.56 -4.79
C ASN A 22 -9.88 15.46 -5.37
N ALA A 23 -11.11 15.30 -4.89
CA ALA A 23 -12.11 14.38 -5.44
C ALA A 23 -12.40 14.60 -6.94
N ALA A 24 -12.17 15.82 -7.45
CA ALA A 24 -12.25 16.11 -8.88
C ALA A 24 -11.10 15.52 -9.72
N ARG A 25 -10.13 14.84 -9.10
CA ARG A 25 -8.95 14.25 -9.72
C ARG A 25 -8.89 12.77 -9.43
N ALA A 26 -9.93 12.04 -9.84
CA ALA A 26 -9.99 10.59 -9.67
C ALA A 26 -8.90 9.90 -10.49
N PRO A 27 -8.02 9.09 -9.88
CA PRO A 27 -7.08 8.29 -10.62
C PRO A 27 -7.78 7.13 -11.32
N GLN A 28 -7.19 6.67 -12.43
CA GLN A 28 -7.54 5.38 -13.00
C GLN A 28 -6.76 4.29 -12.28
N VAL A 29 -7.44 3.26 -11.80
CA VAL A 29 -6.82 2.16 -11.06
C VAL A 29 -7.01 0.86 -11.82
N LYS A 30 -5.91 0.13 -12.02
CA LYS A 30 -5.89 -1.23 -12.55
C LYS A 30 -5.28 -2.17 -11.52
N GLY A 31 -6.07 -3.13 -11.03
CA GLY A 31 -5.62 -4.20 -10.15
C GLY A 31 -5.07 -5.40 -10.94
N PHE A 32 -4.06 -6.07 -10.37
CA PHE A 32 -3.46 -7.31 -10.84
C PHE A 32 -3.45 -8.31 -9.68
N TYR A 33 -4.18 -9.39 -9.84
CA TYR A 33 -4.33 -10.40 -8.80
C TYR A 33 -3.27 -11.48 -8.95
N GLU A 34 -2.53 -11.75 -7.86
CA GLU A 34 -1.57 -12.85 -7.77
C GLU A 34 -2.23 -14.04 -7.06
N PRO A 35 -2.41 -15.19 -7.75
CA PRO A 35 -3.27 -16.27 -7.25
C PRO A 35 -2.66 -17.12 -6.14
N ARG A 36 -1.34 -17.11 -5.89
CA ARG A 36 -0.69 -17.92 -4.86
C ARG A 36 -0.84 -17.33 -3.47
N SER A 37 -0.52 -16.04 -3.34
CA SER A 37 -0.66 -15.29 -2.08
C SER A 37 -2.05 -14.70 -1.89
N GLY A 38 -2.78 -14.48 -3.00
CA GLY A 38 -4.01 -13.70 -3.01
C GLY A 38 -3.76 -12.19 -3.01
N SER A 39 -2.51 -11.77 -3.21
CA SER A 39 -2.11 -10.36 -3.22
C SER A 39 -2.68 -9.62 -4.42
N ILE A 40 -2.92 -8.33 -4.25
CA ILE A 40 -3.36 -7.45 -5.31
C ILE A 40 -2.39 -6.30 -5.45
N GLN A 41 -1.83 -6.20 -6.63
CA GLN A 41 -0.92 -5.14 -7.06
C GLN A 41 -1.69 -4.10 -7.86
N TYR A 42 -1.28 -2.85 -7.83
CA TYR A 42 -2.01 -1.80 -8.53
C TYR A 42 -1.12 -0.97 -9.44
N VAL A 43 -1.66 -0.59 -10.61
CA VAL A 43 -1.18 0.54 -11.41
C VAL A 43 -2.20 1.65 -11.27
N VAL A 44 -1.76 2.76 -10.68
CA VAL A 44 -2.58 3.95 -10.39
C VAL A 44 -2.11 5.08 -11.28
N THR A 45 -2.98 5.57 -12.13
CA THR A 45 -2.62 6.52 -13.20
C THR A 45 -3.33 7.85 -13.04
N ASP A 46 -2.57 8.93 -13.14
CA ASP A 46 -3.14 10.25 -13.44
C ASP A 46 -3.55 10.29 -14.93
N PRO A 47 -4.86 10.31 -15.25
CA PRO A 47 -5.33 10.25 -16.63
C PRO A 47 -4.90 11.46 -17.46
N LYS A 48 -4.59 12.59 -16.80
CA LYS A 48 -4.21 13.84 -17.48
C LYS A 48 -2.75 13.83 -17.94
N THR A 49 -1.85 13.37 -17.08
CA THR A 49 -0.40 13.38 -17.34
C THR A 49 0.13 12.07 -17.87
N ARG A 50 -0.66 10.98 -17.80
CA ARG A 50 -0.26 9.60 -18.13
C ARG A 50 0.89 9.08 -17.24
N ARG A 51 1.14 9.74 -16.11
CA ARG A 51 2.06 9.26 -15.08
C ARG A 51 1.36 8.25 -14.19
N CYS A 52 2.07 7.20 -13.77
CA CYS A 52 1.50 6.18 -12.90
C CYS A 52 2.43 5.82 -11.74
N ALA A 53 1.81 5.34 -10.66
CA ALA A 53 2.49 4.63 -9.57
C ALA A 53 2.17 3.15 -9.66
N ILE A 54 3.13 2.29 -9.31
CA ILE A 54 2.93 0.86 -9.08
C ILE A 54 2.94 0.65 -7.57
N ILE A 55 1.91 0.01 -7.03
CA ILE A 55 1.76 -0.23 -5.58
C ILE A 55 1.80 -1.72 -5.31
N ASP A 56 2.62 -2.13 -4.33
CA ASP A 56 2.82 -3.49 -3.82
C ASP A 56 3.10 -4.53 -4.91
N PRO A 57 4.12 -4.31 -5.76
CA PRO A 57 4.42 -5.24 -6.83
C PRO A 57 4.98 -6.57 -6.30
N VAL A 58 4.46 -7.68 -6.79
CA VAL A 58 4.84 -9.03 -6.36
C VAL A 58 6.01 -9.57 -7.19
N TYR A 59 7.03 -10.07 -6.50
CA TYR A 59 8.05 -10.94 -7.01
C TYR A 59 7.71 -12.36 -6.57
N GLU A 60 7.33 -13.20 -7.52
CA GLU A 60 6.81 -14.53 -7.22
C GLU A 60 7.87 -15.40 -6.55
N PHE A 61 7.45 -16.12 -5.53
CA PHE A 61 8.30 -17.00 -4.76
C PHE A 61 7.61 -18.33 -4.51
N ASP A 62 8.28 -19.42 -4.82
CA ASP A 62 7.87 -20.76 -4.46
C ASP A 62 8.61 -21.22 -3.22
N GLU A 63 7.94 -21.28 -2.08
CA GLU A 63 8.50 -21.60 -0.77
C GLU A 63 9.08 -23.04 -0.69
N LYS A 64 8.59 -23.96 -1.54
CA LYS A 64 9.04 -25.37 -1.52
C LYS A 64 10.32 -25.57 -2.32
N SER A 65 10.43 -24.91 -3.47
CA SER A 65 11.59 -25.02 -4.36
C SER A 65 12.60 -23.87 -4.16
N GLY A 66 12.20 -22.78 -3.51
CA GLY A 66 12.98 -21.55 -3.43
C GLY A 66 13.05 -20.79 -4.75
N ALA A 67 12.30 -21.22 -5.78
CA ALA A 67 12.31 -20.57 -7.08
C ALA A 67 11.57 -19.22 -7.04
N THR A 68 12.09 -18.26 -7.82
CA THR A 68 11.47 -16.95 -8.03
C THR A 68 11.10 -16.77 -9.49
N ALA A 69 10.13 -15.89 -9.76
CA ALA A 69 9.71 -15.52 -11.11
C ALA A 69 9.27 -14.05 -11.16
N THR A 70 9.16 -13.52 -12.37
CA THR A 70 8.83 -12.10 -12.63
C THR A 70 7.55 -11.93 -13.44
N HIS A 71 6.74 -12.99 -13.61
CA HIS A 71 5.59 -12.96 -14.51
C HIS A 71 4.61 -11.85 -14.16
N GLN A 72 4.31 -11.67 -12.86
CA GLN A 72 3.41 -10.63 -12.37
C GLN A 72 3.96 -9.22 -12.65
N ALA A 73 5.24 -9.00 -12.36
CA ALA A 73 5.89 -7.72 -12.63
C ALA A 73 6.01 -7.44 -14.14
N ASP A 74 6.26 -8.48 -14.96
CA ASP A 74 6.30 -8.36 -16.42
C ASP A 74 4.93 -8.07 -17.03
N GLU A 75 3.84 -8.61 -16.44
CA GLU A 75 2.47 -8.28 -16.83
C GLU A 75 2.17 -6.80 -16.57
N ILE A 76 2.59 -6.27 -15.41
CA ILE A 76 2.48 -4.84 -15.09
C ILE A 76 3.26 -4.00 -16.09
N LEU A 77 4.51 -4.35 -16.43
CA LEU A 77 5.31 -3.63 -17.42
C LEU A 77 4.66 -3.66 -18.81
N ALA A 78 4.11 -4.80 -19.22
CA ALA A 78 3.39 -4.92 -20.49
C ALA A 78 2.13 -4.04 -20.52
N TYR A 79 1.39 -3.95 -19.41
CA TYR A 79 0.27 -3.04 -19.27
C TYR A 79 0.72 -1.58 -19.38
N VAL A 80 1.73 -1.17 -18.61
CA VAL A 80 2.30 0.18 -18.64
C VAL A 80 2.71 0.58 -20.07
N ALA A 81 3.40 -0.31 -20.80
CA ALA A 81 3.82 -0.07 -22.17
C ALA A 81 2.63 0.03 -23.14
N ARG A 82 1.67 -0.89 -23.05
CA ARG A 82 0.47 -0.90 -23.89
C ARG A 82 -0.38 0.35 -23.73
N GLU A 83 -0.51 0.83 -22.49
CA GLU A 83 -1.27 2.04 -22.18
C GLU A 83 -0.46 3.32 -22.39
N GLY A 84 0.82 3.25 -22.77
CA GLY A 84 1.68 4.42 -22.96
C GLY A 84 1.84 5.24 -21.66
N LEU A 85 2.02 4.57 -20.53
CA LEU A 85 2.19 5.20 -19.23
C LEU A 85 3.68 5.42 -18.93
N THR A 86 3.96 6.40 -18.05
CA THR A 86 5.28 6.64 -17.49
C THR A 86 5.24 6.35 -15.99
N VAL A 87 6.02 5.36 -15.53
CA VAL A 87 6.11 5.07 -14.10
C VAL A 87 6.87 6.19 -13.40
N GLU A 88 6.21 6.82 -12.43
CA GLU A 88 6.79 7.91 -11.63
C GLU A 88 7.20 7.42 -10.25
N TRP A 89 6.48 6.43 -9.71
CA TRP A 89 6.72 5.85 -8.39
C TRP A 89 6.52 4.34 -8.39
N ILE A 90 7.31 3.66 -7.56
CA ILE A 90 7.09 2.26 -7.15
C ILE A 90 6.98 2.29 -5.62
N LEU A 91 5.82 1.93 -5.11
CA LEU A 91 5.44 2.12 -3.71
C LEU A 91 5.18 0.77 -3.04
N ASP A 92 5.82 0.54 -1.91
CA ASP A 92 5.42 -0.53 -0.98
C ASP A 92 4.59 0.09 0.15
N THR A 93 3.49 -0.55 0.54
CA THR A 93 2.65 -0.11 1.67
C THR A 93 3.23 -0.58 2.99
N HIS A 94 3.85 -1.75 3.02
CA HIS A 94 4.49 -2.35 4.18
C HIS A 94 5.47 -3.45 3.73
N PRO A 95 6.36 -3.96 4.61
CA PRO A 95 7.12 -5.17 4.34
C PRO A 95 6.20 -6.39 4.35
N HIS A 96 6.12 -7.09 3.22
CA HIS A 96 5.28 -8.26 3.04
C HIS A 96 5.94 -9.53 3.62
N ALA A 97 5.13 -10.46 4.12
CA ALA A 97 5.59 -11.74 4.66
C ALA A 97 5.27 -12.93 3.73
N ASP A 98 4.34 -12.76 2.82
CA ASP A 98 3.76 -13.78 1.92
C ASP A 98 4.38 -13.77 0.52
N HIS A 99 5.06 -12.71 0.14
CA HIS A 99 5.80 -12.59 -1.13
C HIS A 99 6.98 -11.62 -1.00
N PHE A 100 7.87 -11.65 -1.98
CA PHE A 100 8.89 -10.62 -2.11
C PHE A 100 8.35 -9.42 -2.90
N SER A 101 8.80 -8.21 -2.56
CA SER A 101 8.52 -7.03 -3.37
C SER A 101 9.32 -7.09 -4.68
N ALA A 102 8.65 -6.83 -5.81
CA ALA A 102 9.29 -6.65 -7.10
C ALA A 102 9.77 -5.21 -7.34
N ALA A 103 9.78 -4.37 -6.32
CA ALA A 103 10.11 -2.94 -6.47
C ALA A 103 11.49 -2.72 -7.09
N ASP A 104 12.53 -3.44 -6.64
CA ASP A 104 13.87 -3.33 -7.21
C ASP A 104 13.94 -3.82 -8.67
N TYR A 105 13.23 -4.91 -9.01
CA TYR A 105 13.14 -5.38 -10.39
C TYR A 105 12.51 -4.33 -11.30
N LEU A 106 11.38 -3.75 -10.89
CA LEU A 106 10.68 -2.72 -11.64
C LEU A 106 11.50 -1.43 -11.74
N LYS A 107 12.20 -1.03 -10.68
CA LYS A 107 13.13 0.10 -10.67
C LYS A 107 14.19 -0.05 -11.76
N ARG A 108 14.82 -1.22 -11.86
CA ARG A 108 15.83 -1.49 -12.91
C ARG A 108 15.27 -1.43 -14.32
N ARG A 109 13.99 -1.70 -14.51
CA ARG A 109 13.31 -1.72 -15.83
C ARG A 109 12.73 -0.35 -16.22
N THR A 110 12.31 0.45 -15.25
CA THR A 110 11.62 1.72 -15.50
C THR A 110 12.46 2.96 -15.17
N GLY A 111 13.44 2.82 -14.29
CA GLY A 111 14.20 3.94 -13.71
C GLY A 111 13.43 4.73 -12.65
N ALA A 112 12.19 4.33 -12.32
CA ALA A 112 11.39 5.02 -11.31
C ALA A 112 11.91 4.75 -9.89
N PRO A 113 11.85 5.73 -8.97
CA PRO A 113 12.25 5.56 -7.58
C PRO A 113 11.29 4.65 -6.81
N THR A 114 11.84 3.93 -5.86
CA THR A 114 11.10 3.12 -4.89
C THR A 114 10.87 3.88 -3.60
N ALA A 115 9.73 3.68 -2.94
CA ALA A 115 9.45 4.33 -1.66
C ALA A 115 8.55 3.49 -0.75
N ILE A 116 8.66 3.75 0.57
CA ILE A 116 7.87 3.13 1.64
C ILE A 116 7.74 4.11 2.82
N GLY A 117 6.93 3.82 3.81
CA GLY A 117 6.86 4.59 5.06
C GLY A 117 8.15 4.49 5.90
N GLU A 118 8.61 5.61 6.50
CA GLU A 118 9.88 5.70 7.26
C GLU A 118 9.99 4.70 8.42
N LYS A 119 8.86 4.24 8.96
CA LYS A 119 8.83 3.26 10.05
C LYS A 119 9.26 1.86 9.61
N VAL A 120 9.55 1.64 8.34
CA VAL A 120 10.21 0.42 7.88
C VAL A 120 11.50 0.14 8.65
N THR A 121 12.22 1.20 9.06
CA THR A 121 13.43 1.07 9.88
C THR A 121 13.18 0.42 11.24
N GLU A 122 11.99 0.61 11.82
CA GLU A 122 11.58 -0.05 13.07
C GLU A 122 11.33 -1.56 12.83
N VAL A 123 10.68 -1.89 11.72
CA VAL A 123 10.46 -3.29 11.31
C VAL A 123 11.78 -3.99 11.03
N GLN A 124 12.70 -3.34 10.31
CA GLN A 124 14.02 -3.86 10.02
C GLN A 124 14.81 -4.19 11.31
N LYS A 125 14.82 -3.26 12.27
CA LYS A 125 15.48 -3.46 13.58
C LYS A 125 14.87 -4.63 14.34
N LEU A 126 13.53 -4.71 14.35
CA LEU A 126 12.81 -5.80 15.01
C LEU A 126 13.20 -7.16 14.43
N TRP A 127 13.12 -7.31 13.11
CA TRP A 127 13.40 -8.57 12.45
C TRP A 127 14.90 -8.94 12.41
N ALA A 128 15.80 -7.94 12.32
CA ALA A 128 17.23 -8.17 12.47
C ALA A 128 17.55 -8.80 13.83
N GLY A 129 16.86 -8.34 14.90
CA GLY A 129 16.97 -8.95 16.22
C GLY A 129 16.43 -10.39 16.26
N TYR A 130 15.25 -10.62 15.70
CA TYR A 130 14.63 -11.96 15.65
C TYR A 130 15.49 -13.00 14.91
N TYR A 131 16.07 -12.60 13.77
CA TYR A 131 16.91 -13.49 12.94
C TYR A 131 18.38 -13.45 13.30
N ASN A 132 18.75 -12.74 14.37
CA ASN A 132 20.14 -12.56 14.79
C ASN A 132 21.06 -12.09 13.64
N ARG A 133 20.63 -11.06 12.93
CA ARG A 133 21.34 -10.46 11.78
C ARG A 133 21.82 -9.06 12.11
N PRO A 134 22.90 -8.91 12.92
CA PRO A 134 23.42 -7.60 13.32
C PRO A 134 24.04 -6.82 12.14
N ASP A 135 24.36 -7.51 11.06
CA ASP A 135 24.89 -6.98 9.80
C ASP A 135 23.81 -6.46 8.84
N PHE A 136 22.52 -6.69 9.14
CA PHE A 136 21.44 -6.25 8.26
C PHE A 136 21.23 -4.73 8.35
N PRO A 137 21.22 -4.00 7.21
CA PRO A 137 20.95 -2.56 7.21
C PRO A 137 19.53 -2.26 7.69
N THR A 138 19.43 -1.44 8.74
CA THR A 138 18.14 -1.08 9.36
C THR A 138 17.82 0.41 9.23
N ASP A 139 18.30 1.02 8.18
CA ASP A 139 18.18 2.45 7.87
C ASP A 139 17.24 2.76 6.71
N GLY A 140 16.59 1.73 6.15
CA GLY A 140 15.68 1.88 5.02
C GLY A 140 16.37 2.10 3.67
N SER A 141 17.69 1.91 3.60
CA SER A 141 18.50 2.13 2.38
C SER A 141 18.14 1.25 1.18
N GLN A 142 17.23 0.27 1.36
CA GLN A 142 16.68 -0.56 0.29
C GLN A 142 15.68 0.21 -0.60
N TRP A 143 15.16 1.33 -0.12
CA TRP A 143 14.28 2.23 -0.87
C TRP A 143 14.96 3.58 -1.11
N ASP A 144 14.61 4.23 -2.23
CA ASP A 144 15.14 5.56 -2.56
C ASP A 144 14.54 6.66 -1.69
N ARG A 145 13.33 6.45 -1.18
CA ARG A 145 12.63 7.42 -0.34
C ARG A 145 11.86 6.76 0.79
N LEU A 146 11.94 7.37 1.96
CA LEU A 146 11.14 7.04 3.13
C LEU A 146 10.16 8.20 3.38
N PHE A 147 8.87 7.90 3.40
CA PHE A 147 7.85 8.91 3.64
C PHE A 147 7.54 9.07 5.12
N ALA A 148 7.44 10.31 5.57
CA ALA A 148 6.94 10.64 6.90
C ALA A 148 5.39 10.55 6.97
N ALA A 149 4.87 10.51 8.21
CA ALA A 149 3.43 10.54 8.42
C ALA A 149 2.82 11.85 7.90
N ASP A 150 1.67 11.75 7.25
CA ASP A 150 0.92 12.86 6.65
C ASP A 150 1.69 13.63 5.55
N GLU A 151 2.82 13.10 5.12
CA GLU A 151 3.54 13.68 3.99
C GLU A 151 2.68 13.63 2.73
N VAL A 152 2.80 14.69 1.89
CA VAL A 152 2.11 14.79 0.61
C VAL A 152 3.15 14.89 -0.51
N PHE A 153 3.04 13.99 -1.48
CA PHE A 153 3.83 14.04 -2.71
C PHE A 153 2.90 14.08 -3.94
N GLN A 154 3.44 14.07 -5.15
CA GLN A 154 2.64 14.13 -6.38
C GLN A 154 2.76 12.83 -7.17
N LEU A 155 1.63 12.44 -7.78
CA LEU A 155 1.56 11.50 -8.87
C LEU A 155 1.00 12.26 -10.09
N GLY A 156 1.85 12.65 -11.01
CA GLY A 156 1.47 13.61 -12.02
C GLY A 156 0.97 14.92 -11.41
N GLU A 157 -0.31 15.23 -11.61
CA GLU A 157 -0.96 16.38 -10.98
C GLU A 157 -1.86 16.00 -9.77
N ILE A 158 -1.94 14.72 -9.42
CA ILE A 158 -2.75 14.24 -8.30
C ILE A 158 -1.90 14.22 -7.03
N PRO A 159 -2.28 14.94 -5.96
CA PRO A 159 -1.58 14.85 -4.69
C PRO A 159 -1.87 13.48 -4.03
N VAL A 160 -0.81 12.88 -3.48
CA VAL A 160 -0.84 11.64 -2.73
C VAL A 160 -0.52 11.92 -1.28
N ARG A 161 -1.42 11.58 -0.36
CA ARG A 161 -1.18 11.66 1.08
C ARG A 161 -0.75 10.30 1.60
N VAL A 162 0.31 10.28 2.40
CA VAL A 162 0.80 9.11 3.13
C VAL A 162 0.14 9.09 4.51
N MET A 163 -0.77 8.16 4.74
CA MET A 163 -1.44 7.97 6.02
C MET A 163 -0.86 6.74 6.71
N PHE A 164 -0.21 6.90 7.88
CA PHE A 164 0.25 5.74 8.63
C PHE A 164 -0.94 4.96 9.18
N SER A 165 -0.96 3.67 8.91
CA SER A 165 -2.01 2.73 9.32
C SER A 165 -1.42 1.48 9.99
N PRO A 166 -0.67 1.64 11.11
CA PRO A 166 -0.02 0.53 11.78
C PRO A 166 -1.01 -0.41 12.44
N GLY A 167 -0.55 -1.64 12.70
CA GLY A 167 -1.32 -2.65 13.41
C GLY A 167 -1.13 -4.05 12.85
N HIS A 168 -1.17 -4.23 11.55
CA HIS A 168 -0.67 -5.41 10.89
C HIS A 168 0.86 -5.46 10.99
N THR A 169 1.52 -4.39 10.55
CA THR A 169 2.94 -4.13 10.82
C THR A 169 3.13 -2.75 11.47
N LEU A 170 4.34 -2.49 12.00
CA LEU A 170 4.72 -1.18 12.53
C LEU A 170 4.79 -0.10 11.43
N ALA A 171 5.12 -0.50 10.20
CA ALA A 171 5.45 0.40 9.10
C ALA A 171 4.32 0.59 8.09
N SER A 172 3.17 -0.04 8.31
CA SER A 172 2.05 -0.01 7.37
C SER A 172 1.57 1.41 7.08
N VAL A 173 1.41 1.73 5.79
CA VAL A 173 0.87 3.01 5.31
C VAL A 173 -0.26 2.79 4.32
N THR A 174 -1.24 3.67 4.37
CA THR A 174 -2.30 3.80 3.37
C THR A 174 -1.96 4.98 2.45
N TYR A 175 -1.91 4.76 1.15
CA TYR A 175 -1.75 5.84 0.17
C TYR A 175 -3.12 6.34 -0.27
N VAL A 176 -3.40 7.63 -0.04
CA VAL A 176 -4.66 8.26 -0.46
C VAL A 176 -4.38 9.13 -1.69
N ILE A 177 -4.93 8.73 -2.84
CA ILE A 177 -4.67 9.31 -4.17
C ILE A 177 -6.01 9.74 -4.77
N GLY A 178 -6.31 11.04 -4.75
CA GLY A 178 -7.62 11.53 -5.18
C GLY A 178 -8.75 10.94 -4.35
N ASP A 179 -9.66 10.20 -4.97
CA ASP A 179 -10.78 9.47 -4.35
C ASP A 179 -10.46 8.01 -4.01
N ALA A 180 -9.22 7.56 -4.21
CA ALA A 180 -8.79 6.18 -3.98
C ALA A 180 -7.88 6.08 -2.75
N ALA A 181 -8.14 5.10 -1.86
CA ALA A 181 -7.30 4.76 -0.73
C ALA A 181 -6.81 3.31 -0.84
N PHE A 182 -5.48 3.13 -0.90
CA PHE A 182 -4.84 1.82 -0.97
C PHE A 182 -4.52 1.38 0.46
N VAL A 183 -5.44 0.57 1.01
CA VAL A 183 -5.50 0.27 2.45
C VAL A 183 -4.70 -0.97 2.85
N HIS A 184 -3.96 -1.57 1.90
CA HIS A 184 -3.10 -2.73 2.13
C HIS A 184 -3.73 -3.78 3.07
N ASP A 185 -2.92 -4.42 3.89
CA ASP A 185 -3.35 -5.38 4.91
C ASP A 185 -3.83 -4.68 6.19
N THR A 186 -4.83 -3.84 6.06
CA THR A 186 -5.60 -3.27 7.17
C THR A 186 -7.06 -3.72 7.07
N LEU A 187 -7.69 -3.45 5.94
CA LEU A 187 -9.05 -3.88 5.61
C LEU A 187 -9.03 -4.74 4.35
N PHE A 188 -9.79 -5.79 4.36
CA PHE A 188 -10.05 -6.67 3.20
C PHE A 188 -11.47 -6.47 2.68
N MET A 189 -11.88 -7.31 1.73
CA MET A 189 -13.26 -7.36 1.31
C MET A 189 -14.19 -7.65 2.50
N PRO A 190 -15.43 -7.16 2.52
CA PRO A 190 -16.36 -7.35 3.64
C PRO A 190 -16.56 -8.80 4.07
N ASP A 191 -16.38 -9.76 3.15
CA ASP A 191 -16.44 -11.19 3.43
C ASP A 191 -15.16 -11.78 4.05
N SER A 192 -14.10 -10.99 4.15
CA SER A 192 -12.81 -11.40 4.72
C SER A 192 -12.41 -10.58 5.96
N GLY A 193 -12.93 -9.37 6.11
CA GLY A 193 -12.79 -8.53 7.30
C GLY A 193 -11.48 -7.75 7.36
N THR A 194 -10.59 -8.09 8.29
CA THR A 194 -9.36 -7.33 8.60
C THR A 194 -8.14 -8.24 8.61
N ALA A 195 -6.96 -7.63 8.49
CA ALA A 195 -5.70 -8.34 8.63
C ALA A 195 -5.46 -8.83 10.06
N ARG A 196 -4.57 -9.80 10.20
CA ARG A 196 -4.03 -10.25 11.48
C ARG A 196 -3.12 -9.19 12.10
N ALA A 197 -3.02 -9.20 13.42
CA ALA A 197 -2.18 -8.28 14.18
C ALA A 197 -1.28 -8.99 15.21
N ASP A 198 -0.98 -10.27 14.99
CA ASP A 198 -0.22 -11.15 15.87
C ASP A 198 1.22 -11.39 15.40
N PHE A 199 1.67 -10.70 14.35
CA PHE A 199 3.07 -10.65 13.99
C PHE A 199 3.91 -9.91 15.04
N PRO A 200 5.22 -10.21 15.15
CA PRO A 200 6.12 -9.37 15.91
C PRO A 200 6.00 -7.90 15.51
N GLY A 201 5.68 -7.04 16.49
CA GLY A 201 5.38 -5.62 16.25
C GLY A 201 3.94 -5.32 15.83
N GLY A 202 3.10 -6.34 15.59
CA GLY A 202 1.67 -6.18 15.36
C GLY A 202 0.91 -5.73 16.62
N SER A 203 -0.24 -5.08 16.43
CA SER A 203 -1.04 -4.53 17.53
C SER A 203 -2.51 -4.39 17.15
N ALA A 204 -3.37 -5.22 17.72
CA ALA A 204 -4.81 -5.13 17.51
C ALA A 204 -5.40 -3.75 17.90
N PRO A 205 -5.01 -3.11 19.03
CA PRO A 205 -5.45 -1.75 19.30
C PRO A 205 -4.98 -0.70 18.29
N ALA A 206 -3.79 -0.86 17.69
CA ALA A 206 -3.31 0.03 16.64
C ALA A 206 -4.09 -0.22 15.34
N LEU A 207 -4.27 -1.48 14.95
CA LEU A 207 -5.07 -1.87 13.78
C LEU A 207 -6.48 -1.30 13.87
N TRP A 208 -7.13 -1.41 15.03
CA TRP A 208 -8.46 -0.84 15.25
C TRP A 208 -8.50 0.68 15.02
N ARG A 209 -7.50 1.43 15.54
CA ARG A 209 -7.42 2.88 15.28
C ARG A 209 -7.21 3.18 13.81
N SER A 210 -6.32 2.47 13.14
CA SER A 210 -6.08 2.62 11.69
C SER A 210 -7.35 2.37 10.88
N ILE A 211 -8.13 1.35 11.23
CA ILE A 211 -9.43 1.07 10.60
C ILE A 211 -10.39 2.26 10.79
N GLN A 212 -10.49 2.80 12.02
CA GLN A 212 -11.36 3.95 12.28
C GLN A 212 -10.94 5.20 11.49
N GLU A 213 -9.64 5.42 11.33
CA GLU A 213 -9.10 6.53 10.54
C GLU A 213 -9.38 6.35 9.05
N ILE A 214 -9.25 5.13 8.51
CA ILE A 214 -9.61 4.82 7.12
C ILE A 214 -11.10 5.01 6.89
N LEU A 215 -11.95 4.50 7.78
CA LEU A 215 -13.41 4.64 7.67
C LEU A 215 -13.92 6.06 7.93
N ALA A 216 -13.07 6.95 8.47
CA ALA A 216 -13.36 8.38 8.60
C ALA A 216 -13.04 9.18 7.32
N LEU A 217 -12.47 8.57 6.30
CA LEU A 217 -12.33 9.17 4.98
C LEU A 217 -13.73 9.48 4.40
N PRO A 218 -13.86 10.40 3.43
CA PRO A 218 -15.14 10.69 2.79
C PRO A 218 -15.85 9.43 2.31
N PRO A 219 -17.17 9.35 2.43
CA PRO A 219 -17.93 8.14 2.10
C PRO A 219 -17.82 7.71 0.62
N GLU A 220 -17.41 8.62 -0.26
CA GLU A 220 -17.17 8.34 -1.67
C GLU A 220 -15.78 7.74 -1.93
N THR A 221 -14.93 7.62 -0.90
CA THR A 221 -13.57 7.09 -1.06
C THR A 221 -13.63 5.62 -1.40
N ARG A 222 -13.08 5.25 -2.55
CA ARG A 222 -12.92 3.86 -2.97
C ARG A 222 -11.76 3.23 -2.20
N LEU A 223 -12.00 2.08 -1.57
CA LEU A 223 -10.97 1.36 -0.83
C LEU A 223 -10.41 0.23 -1.69
N PHE A 224 -9.09 0.18 -1.81
CA PHE A 224 -8.35 -0.85 -2.55
C PHE A 224 -7.53 -1.69 -1.59
N THR A 225 -7.84 -2.99 -1.52
CA THR A 225 -7.29 -3.92 -0.53
C THR A 225 -5.97 -4.53 -0.97
N GLY A 226 -5.10 -4.95 -0.02
CA GLY A 226 -3.84 -5.64 -0.32
C GLY A 226 -4.03 -7.10 -0.75
N HIS A 227 -5.10 -7.76 -0.25
CA HIS A 227 -5.41 -9.15 -0.57
C HIS A 227 -6.89 -9.37 -0.83
N ASP A 228 -7.18 -10.39 -1.63
CA ASP A 228 -8.51 -10.98 -1.72
C ASP A 228 -8.42 -12.50 -1.67
N TYR A 229 -8.88 -13.07 -0.57
CA TYR A 229 -8.88 -14.52 -0.33
C TYR A 229 -10.05 -15.24 -1.02
N ARG A 230 -10.85 -14.54 -1.85
CA ARG A 230 -11.91 -15.10 -2.68
C ARG A 230 -12.88 -15.99 -1.89
N ALA A 231 -13.38 -15.48 -0.77
CA ALA A 231 -14.27 -16.22 0.12
C ALA A 231 -15.40 -16.90 -0.66
N GLY A 232 -15.64 -18.18 -0.39
CA GLY A 232 -16.63 -18.99 -1.11
C GLY A 232 -16.26 -19.31 -2.56
N GLY A 233 -15.00 -19.05 -3.02
CA GLY A 233 -14.56 -19.35 -4.38
C GLY A 233 -15.02 -18.35 -5.44
N ARG A 234 -15.50 -17.17 -5.04
CA ARG A 234 -15.87 -16.10 -5.97
C ARG A 234 -14.67 -15.57 -6.77
N GLU A 235 -14.94 -14.85 -7.84
CA GLU A 235 -13.90 -14.12 -8.58
C GLU A 235 -13.21 -13.07 -7.70
N ALA A 236 -11.93 -12.82 -7.99
CA ALA A 236 -11.14 -11.83 -7.28
C ALA A 236 -11.69 -10.42 -7.46
N ARG A 237 -11.69 -9.65 -6.38
CA ARG A 237 -12.09 -8.24 -6.34
C ARG A 237 -11.00 -7.45 -5.63
N TRP A 238 -10.88 -6.18 -5.95
CA TRP A 238 -9.84 -5.30 -5.39
C TRP A 238 -10.37 -3.96 -4.91
N GLU A 239 -11.62 -3.63 -5.20
CA GLU A 239 -12.28 -2.40 -4.77
C GLU A 239 -13.49 -2.75 -3.89
N SER A 240 -13.58 -2.09 -2.73
CA SER A 240 -14.65 -2.25 -1.75
C SER A 240 -15.35 -0.91 -1.47
#